data_f9452ee3516ada488868275db9944a17
#
_entry.id   f9452ee3516ada488868275db9944a17
#
_cell.length_a   1.000
_cell.length_b   1.000
_cell.length_c   1.000
_cell.angle_alpha   90.00
_cell.angle_beta   90.00
_cell.angle_gamma   90.00
#
_symmetry.space_group_name_H-M   'P 1'
#
loop_
_entity.id
_entity.type
_entity.pdbx_description
1 polymer ?
#
loop_
_entity_poly.entity_id
_entity_poly.type
_entity_poly.pdbx_seq_one_letter_code
_entity_poly.pdbx_strand_id
1 'polypeptide(L)'
;TSWYVGHETDTEYHITTAEQLAGLAQLVNADPGTTNFAGKTFYLDNDLDLSGHEWISIGTVLGGNHPEYSFCGVFDGQGHVISNLYSHESDIEGADESHNLLRNALFGSVYNGEVKNLGVANAEIWIDPKDNSAAGKGILVDWMGKSKITNCWTSGSIYSGTKIEKNIGGIVGVTVQ
;
A
#
# COMPACT_ATOMS: atom_id res chain seq x y z
N THR A 1 -8.21 5.57 13.63
CA THR A 1 -8.15 6.89 12.96
C THR A 1 -8.27 8.08 13.95
N SER A 2 -8.33 7.82 15.26
CA SER A 2 -8.46 8.89 16.28
C SER A 2 -7.33 9.93 16.24
N TRP A 3 -6.13 9.54 15.81
CA TRP A 3 -4.98 10.44 15.63
C TRP A 3 -5.17 11.48 14.53
N TYR A 4 -6.08 11.24 13.60
CA TYR A 4 -6.38 12.13 12.48
C TYR A 4 -7.52 13.10 12.80
N VAL A 5 -8.47 12.69 13.65
CA VAL A 5 -9.65 13.51 13.98
C VAL A 5 -9.23 14.78 14.71
N GLY A 6 -9.60 15.93 14.16
CA GLY A 6 -9.21 17.26 14.66
C GLY A 6 -7.86 17.76 14.12
N HIS A 7 -7.19 16.95 13.28
CA HIS A 7 -5.90 17.25 12.66
C HIS A 7 -5.97 17.23 11.12
N GLU A 8 -7.16 17.28 10.56
CA GLU A 8 -7.40 17.13 9.10
C GLU A 8 -6.70 18.24 8.27
N THR A 9 -6.42 19.38 8.88
CA THR A 9 -5.74 20.52 8.24
C THR A 9 -4.22 20.46 8.36
N ASP A 10 -3.68 19.59 9.20
CA ASP A 10 -2.23 19.46 9.38
C ASP A 10 -1.58 19.02 8.06
N THR A 11 -0.35 19.45 7.85
CA THR A 11 0.45 19.11 6.66
C THR A 11 1.43 17.98 6.93
N GLU A 12 1.67 17.65 8.19
CA GLU A 12 2.60 16.63 8.63
C GLU A 12 1.94 15.71 9.66
N TYR A 13 2.21 14.42 9.53
CA TYR A 13 1.71 13.37 10.43
C TYR A 13 2.84 12.44 10.81
N HIS A 14 2.77 11.90 12.02
CA HIS A 14 3.74 10.98 12.58
C HIS A 14 3.10 9.63 12.86
N ILE A 15 3.66 8.59 12.27
CA ILE A 15 3.24 7.19 12.44
C ILE A 15 4.24 6.52 13.38
N THR A 16 3.76 6.10 14.53
CA THR A 16 4.57 5.46 15.58
C THR A 16 4.15 4.03 15.88
N THR A 17 2.96 3.61 15.42
CA THR A 17 2.42 2.28 15.67
C THR A 17 1.79 1.65 14.41
N ALA A 18 1.68 0.31 14.42
CA ALA A 18 1.04 -0.44 13.34
C ALA A 18 -0.44 -0.06 13.17
N GLU A 19 -1.14 0.24 14.28
CA GLU A 19 -2.53 0.67 14.27
C GLU A 19 -2.71 2.04 13.58
N GLN A 20 -1.76 2.95 13.77
CA GLN A 20 -1.79 4.24 13.07
C GLN A 20 -1.56 4.05 11.56
N LEU A 21 -0.65 3.15 11.19
CA LEU A 21 -0.43 2.82 9.77
C LEU A 21 -1.66 2.17 9.15
N ALA A 22 -2.30 1.24 9.86
CA ALA A 22 -3.58 0.66 9.43
C ALA A 22 -4.70 1.72 9.34
N GLY A 23 -4.69 2.68 10.25
CA GLY A 23 -5.59 3.84 10.21
C GLY A 23 -5.38 4.71 8.98
N LEU A 24 -4.14 4.87 8.51
CA LEU A 24 -3.85 5.55 7.24
C LEU A 24 -4.46 4.80 6.07
N ALA A 25 -4.30 3.47 6.02
CA ALA A 25 -4.94 2.65 4.99
C ALA A 25 -6.46 2.81 5.02
N GLN A 26 -7.07 2.74 6.20
CA GLN A 26 -8.50 2.94 6.36
C GLN A 26 -8.97 4.31 5.85
N LEU A 27 -8.25 5.38 6.13
CA LEU A 27 -8.60 6.73 5.68
C LEU A 27 -8.52 6.88 4.16
N VAL A 28 -7.45 6.37 3.55
CA VAL A 28 -7.28 6.43 2.08
C VAL A 28 -8.34 5.60 1.37
N ASN A 29 -8.73 4.46 1.96
CA ASN A 29 -9.64 3.50 1.34
C ASN A 29 -11.13 3.78 1.59
N ALA A 30 -11.47 4.59 2.61
CA ALA A 30 -12.84 4.69 3.12
C ALA A 30 -13.81 5.43 2.19
N ASP A 31 -13.34 6.46 1.50
CA ASP A 31 -14.20 7.27 0.64
C ASP A 31 -13.37 7.90 -0.49
N PRO A 32 -13.64 7.49 -1.72
CA PRO A 32 -12.90 7.95 -2.88
C PRO A 32 -12.86 9.48 -2.98
N GLY A 33 -11.65 10.02 -3.07
CA GLY A 33 -11.43 11.43 -3.29
C GLY A 33 -11.45 12.32 -2.04
N THR A 34 -11.85 11.79 -0.88
CA THR A 34 -11.95 12.61 0.33
C THR A 34 -10.61 12.72 1.05
N THR A 35 -9.82 11.66 1.10
CA THR A 35 -8.60 11.62 1.92
C THR A 35 -7.44 10.93 1.20
N ASN A 36 -6.98 11.49 0.09
CA ASN A 36 -5.82 10.96 -0.64
C ASN A 36 -4.48 11.55 -0.16
N PHE A 37 -4.51 12.51 0.76
CA PHE A 37 -3.37 13.16 1.38
C PHE A 37 -2.43 13.93 0.44
N ALA A 38 -2.92 14.41 -0.69
CA ALA A 38 -2.14 15.28 -1.57
C ALA A 38 -1.61 16.51 -0.82
N GLY A 39 -0.30 16.79 -0.97
CA GLY A 39 0.38 17.90 -0.29
C GLY A 39 0.70 17.66 1.19
N LYS A 40 0.49 16.46 1.71
CA LYS A 40 0.78 16.10 3.10
C LYS A 40 1.94 15.12 3.19
N THR A 41 2.65 15.15 4.31
CA THR A 41 3.80 14.26 4.57
C THR A 41 3.54 13.41 5.80
N PHE A 42 3.83 12.13 5.68
CA PHE A 42 3.83 11.15 6.78
C PHE A 42 5.25 10.77 7.11
N TYR A 43 5.62 10.85 8.37
CA TYR A 43 6.90 10.40 8.90
C TYR A 43 6.69 9.11 9.69
N LEU A 44 7.47 8.09 9.40
CA LEU A 44 7.52 6.87 10.20
C LEU A 44 8.59 7.07 11.29
N ASP A 45 8.18 7.13 12.54
CA ASP A 45 9.08 7.47 13.65
C ASP A 45 9.64 6.24 14.38
N ASN A 46 9.13 5.04 14.08
CA ASN A 46 9.60 3.77 14.65
C ASN A 46 9.61 2.67 13.60
N ASP A 47 10.41 1.64 13.84
CA ASP A 47 10.22 0.36 13.18
C ASP A 47 8.87 -0.23 13.59
N LEU A 48 8.15 -0.83 12.64
CA LEU A 48 6.84 -1.44 12.88
C LEU A 48 6.87 -2.93 12.57
N ASP A 49 6.17 -3.71 13.38
CA ASP A 49 5.90 -5.12 13.16
C ASP A 49 4.41 -5.33 12.85
N LEU A 50 4.11 -5.85 11.66
CA LEU A 50 2.74 -6.14 11.21
C LEU A 50 2.33 -7.59 11.45
N SER A 51 3.11 -8.37 12.18
CA SER A 51 2.83 -9.79 12.41
C SER A 51 1.48 -10.01 13.10
N GLY A 52 0.85 -11.13 12.76
CA GLY A 52 -0.41 -11.56 13.38
C GLY A 52 -1.68 -10.92 12.80
N HIS A 53 -1.56 -10.08 11.81
CA HIS A 53 -2.71 -9.44 11.16
C HIS A 53 -2.58 -9.50 9.63
N GLU A 54 -3.72 -9.68 8.97
CA GLU A 54 -3.84 -9.50 7.53
C GLU A 54 -3.64 -8.02 7.19
N TRP A 55 -2.76 -7.73 6.23
CA TRP A 55 -2.53 -6.36 5.80
C TRP A 55 -3.50 -5.94 4.71
N ILE A 56 -4.15 -4.82 4.91
CA ILE A 56 -4.95 -4.12 3.90
C ILE A 56 -4.10 -2.98 3.33
N SER A 57 -3.83 -3.01 2.04
CA SER A 57 -2.98 -2.02 1.37
C SER A 57 -3.48 -0.59 1.53
N ILE A 58 -2.55 0.35 1.64
CA ILE A 58 -2.84 1.79 1.57
C ILE A 58 -3.13 2.16 0.11
N GLY A 59 -4.35 2.61 -0.17
CA GLY A 59 -4.85 2.82 -1.52
C GLY A 59 -5.38 1.53 -2.13
N THR A 60 -6.64 1.55 -2.45
CA THR A 60 -7.29 0.48 -3.22
C THR A 60 -7.17 0.82 -4.70
N VAL A 61 -7.38 -0.14 -5.55
CA VAL A 61 -7.33 0.13 -6.98
C VAL A 61 -8.60 -0.27 -7.65
N LEU A 62 -9.22 0.69 -8.19
CA LEU A 62 -10.01 0.53 -9.38
C LEU A 62 -9.13 1.02 -10.54
N GLY A 63 -8.14 0.26 -10.96
CA GLY A 63 -7.23 0.45 -12.07
C GLY A 63 -7.10 1.84 -12.69
N GLY A 64 -5.95 2.16 -13.21
CA GLY A 64 -5.75 3.35 -14.01
C GLY A 64 -5.53 4.63 -13.20
N ASN A 65 -5.72 5.76 -13.84
CA ASN A 65 -5.45 7.09 -13.30
C ASN A 65 -6.57 7.57 -12.35
N HIS A 66 -6.73 6.88 -11.21
CA HIS A 66 -7.74 7.22 -10.21
C HIS A 66 -7.09 7.72 -8.92
N PRO A 67 -6.68 9.02 -8.87
CA PRO A 67 -6.05 9.59 -7.69
C PRO A 67 -6.94 9.54 -6.45
N GLU A 68 -8.25 9.47 -6.65
CA GLU A 68 -9.22 9.38 -5.57
C GLU A 68 -9.13 8.08 -4.75
N TYR A 69 -8.52 7.03 -5.30
CA TYR A 69 -8.32 5.75 -4.61
C TYR A 69 -6.86 5.49 -4.26
N SER A 70 -6.00 6.47 -4.44
CA SER A 70 -4.56 6.34 -4.30
C SER A 70 -4.03 7.17 -3.14
N PHE A 71 -2.91 6.76 -2.58
CA PHE A 71 -2.13 7.63 -1.73
C PHE A 71 -1.40 8.67 -2.60
N CYS A 72 -1.63 9.94 -2.34
CA CYS A 72 -1.09 11.06 -3.12
C CYS A 72 -0.12 11.94 -2.31
N GLY A 73 0.22 11.54 -1.10
CA GLY A 73 1.12 12.27 -0.21
C GLY A 73 2.58 11.85 -0.37
N VAL A 74 3.39 12.31 0.57
CA VAL A 74 4.76 11.85 0.79
C VAL A 74 4.78 10.93 2.01
N PHE A 75 5.36 9.74 1.87
CA PHE A 75 5.64 8.84 2.99
C PHE A 75 7.16 8.73 3.16
N ASP A 76 7.68 9.31 4.23
CA ASP A 76 9.10 9.26 4.59
C ASP A 76 9.30 8.25 5.71
N GLY A 77 9.93 7.14 5.39
CA GLY A 77 10.27 6.09 6.35
C GLY A 77 11.37 6.46 7.33
N GLN A 78 12.08 7.57 7.11
CA GLN A 78 13.18 8.04 7.96
C GLN A 78 14.27 6.98 8.23
N GLY A 79 14.38 5.98 7.35
CA GLY A 79 15.31 4.85 7.51
C GLY A 79 14.76 3.70 8.36
N HIS A 80 13.53 3.80 8.83
CA HIS A 80 12.85 2.73 9.57
C HIS A 80 12.39 1.59 8.68
N VAL A 81 12.03 0.48 9.30
CA VAL A 81 11.63 -0.76 8.66
C VAL A 81 10.23 -1.16 9.12
N ILE A 82 9.40 -1.54 8.17
CA ILE A 82 8.11 -2.20 8.42
C ILE A 82 8.30 -3.69 8.11
N SER A 83 8.07 -4.55 9.11
CA SER A 83 8.34 -5.98 9.02
C SER A 83 7.08 -6.81 9.02
N ASN A 84 7.19 -8.03 8.45
CA ASN A 84 6.19 -9.08 8.56
C ASN A 84 4.83 -8.71 7.95
N LEU A 85 4.86 -7.95 6.86
CA LEU A 85 3.66 -7.72 6.07
C LEU A 85 3.16 -9.08 5.56
N TYR A 86 1.93 -9.43 5.91
CA TYR A 86 1.24 -10.61 5.44
C TYR A 86 -0.04 -10.22 4.71
N SER A 87 -0.20 -10.67 3.49
CA SER A 87 -1.42 -10.46 2.70
C SER A 87 -1.75 -11.70 1.91
N HIS A 88 -2.96 -12.23 2.13
CA HIS A 88 -3.48 -13.40 1.43
C HIS A 88 -4.84 -13.06 0.85
N GLU A 89 -4.95 -12.97 -0.47
CA GLU A 89 -6.15 -12.47 -1.15
C GLU A 89 -7.42 -13.23 -0.78
N SER A 90 -7.32 -14.54 -0.56
CA SER A 90 -8.49 -15.36 -0.19
C SER A 90 -9.02 -15.07 1.20
N ASP A 91 -8.22 -14.42 2.05
CA ASP A 91 -8.57 -14.12 3.44
C ASP A 91 -9.17 -12.71 3.59
N ILE A 92 -9.11 -11.90 2.52
CA ILE A 92 -9.64 -10.54 2.53
C ILE A 92 -11.16 -10.59 2.40
N GLU A 93 -11.86 -10.17 3.45
CA GLU A 93 -13.33 -10.11 3.48
C GLU A 93 -13.83 -9.09 2.44
N GLY A 94 -14.82 -9.50 1.63
CA GLY A 94 -15.39 -8.65 0.59
C GLY A 94 -14.61 -8.63 -0.72
N ALA A 95 -13.59 -9.45 -0.86
CA ALA A 95 -12.95 -9.73 -2.14
C ALA A 95 -13.91 -10.50 -3.03
N ASP A 96 -14.65 -9.80 -3.88
CA ASP A 96 -15.54 -10.43 -4.83
C ASP A 96 -14.98 -10.44 -6.25
N GLU A 97 -15.49 -11.34 -7.08
CA GLU A 97 -15.06 -11.50 -8.47
C GLU A 97 -15.35 -10.27 -9.36
N SER A 98 -16.18 -9.33 -8.89
CA SER A 98 -16.59 -8.15 -9.64
C SER A 98 -15.64 -6.94 -9.42
N HIS A 99 -14.87 -6.95 -8.35
CA HIS A 99 -13.96 -5.86 -7.96
C HIS A 99 -12.49 -6.29 -7.99
N ASN A 100 -12.11 -7.03 -8.96
CA ASN A 100 -10.87 -7.74 -9.27
C ASN A 100 -9.53 -6.99 -9.09
N LEU A 101 -9.44 -6.08 -8.15
CA LEU A 101 -8.24 -5.29 -7.95
C LEU A 101 -7.77 -5.35 -6.51
N LEU A 102 -7.71 -6.58 -5.99
CA LEU A 102 -7.07 -6.82 -4.71
C LEU A 102 -5.62 -6.37 -4.77
N ARG A 103 -5.25 -5.63 -3.76
CA ARG A 103 -3.90 -5.13 -3.58
C ARG A 103 -3.29 -5.75 -2.35
N ASN A 104 -2.02 -6.09 -2.48
CA ASN A 104 -1.31 -6.89 -1.48
C ASN A 104 -0.09 -6.18 -0.93
N ALA A 105 0.49 -5.24 -1.67
CA ALA A 105 1.66 -4.48 -1.25
C ALA A 105 1.36 -3.58 -0.03
N LEU A 106 2.38 -3.02 0.55
CA LEU A 106 2.21 -2.00 1.60
C LEU A 106 1.32 -0.86 1.09
N PHE A 107 1.61 -0.34 -0.11
CA PHE A 107 0.77 0.58 -0.86
C PHE A 107 0.14 -0.14 -2.05
N GLY A 108 -1.16 -0.19 -2.11
CA GLY A 108 -1.87 -0.74 -3.27
C GLY A 108 -1.80 0.19 -4.46
N SER A 109 -1.89 1.50 -4.22
CA SER A 109 -1.80 2.51 -5.26
C SER A 109 -1.18 3.81 -4.74
N VAL A 110 -0.20 4.34 -5.50
CA VAL A 110 0.40 5.67 -5.27
C VAL A 110 0.28 6.49 -6.55
N TYR A 111 -0.27 7.68 -6.47
CA TYR A 111 -0.44 8.58 -7.61
C TYR A 111 -0.05 10.02 -7.27
N ASN A 112 0.83 10.65 -8.06
CA ASN A 112 1.42 11.95 -7.76
C ASN A 112 2.03 12.03 -6.35
N GLY A 113 2.49 10.91 -5.80
CA GLY A 113 3.03 10.80 -4.46
C GLY A 113 4.50 10.42 -4.44
N GLU A 114 5.04 10.30 -3.24
CA GLU A 114 6.42 9.85 -3.02
C GLU A 114 6.49 8.89 -1.84
N VAL A 115 7.27 7.81 -2.00
CA VAL A 115 7.66 6.91 -0.91
C VAL A 115 9.18 6.89 -0.84
N LYS A 116 9.74 7.18 0.33
CA LYS A 116 11.19 7.29 0.47
C LYS A 116 11.72 6.79 1.81
N ASN A 117 13.01 6.45 1.82
CA ASN A 117 13.78 6.10 3.02
C ASN A 117 13.12 4.99 3.85
N LEU A 118 12.58 3.96 3.20
CA LEU A 118 11.76 2.92 3.84
C LEU A 118 12.25 1.54 3.48
N GLY A 119 12.38 0.66 4.48
CA GLY A 119 12.51 -0.77 4.31
C GLY A 119 11.20 -1.50 4.57
N VAL A 120 10.88 -2.51 3.75
CA VAL A 120 9.81 -3.48 4.03
C VAL A 120 10.44 -4.86 4.07
N ALA A 121 10.50 -5.45 5.26
CA ALA A 121 11.23 -6.67 5.51
C ALA A 121 10.30 -7.87 5.73
N ASN A 122 10.74 -9.03 5.21
CA ASN A 122 10.08 -10.31 5.48
C ASN A 122 8.59 -10.30 5.15
N ALA A 123 8.24 -9.75 3.97
CA ALA A 123 6.86 -9.75 3.47
C ALA A 123 6.47 -11.14 2.95
N GLU A 124 5.22 -11.51 3.14
CA GLU A 124 4.63 -12.73 2.62
C GLU A 124 3.30 -12.40 1.94
N ILE A 125 3.27 -12.55 0.62
CA ILE A 125 2.11 -12.18 -0.20
C ILE A 125 1.64 -13.40 -0.98
N TRP A 126 0.35 -13.71 -0.87
CA TRP A 126 -0.29 -14.81 -1.58
C TRP A 126 -1.35 -14.28 -2.52
N ILE A 127 -1.13 -14.49 -3.82
CA ILE A 127 -2.08 -14.11 -4.87
C ILE A 127 -3.06 -15.27 -5.08
N ASP A 128 -4.37 -14.99 -4.96
CA ASP A 128 -5.40 -16.01 -5.14
C ASP A 128 -5.30 -16.64 -6.54
N PRO A 129 -5.34 -17.98 -6.64
CA PRO A 129 -5.38 -18.66 -7.93
C PRO A 129 -6.54 -18.24 -8.84
N LYS A 130 -7.60 -17.68 -8.28
CA LYS A 130 -8.75 -17.15 -9.01
C LYS A 130 -8.57 -15.70 -9.46
N ASP A 131 -7.57 -14.98 -8.95
CA ASP A 131 -7.29 -13.61 -9.41
C ASP A 131 -6.93 -13.62 -10.88
N ASN A 132 -7.86 -13.21 -11.71
CA ASN A 132 -7.72 -13.11 -13.16
C ASN A 132 -7.39 -11.68 -13.62
N SER A 133 -7.12 -10.77 -12.72
CA SER A 133 -6.72 -9.41 -13.05
C SER A 133 -5.30 -9.38 -13.61
N ALA A 134 -5.04 -8.50 -14.56
CA ALA A 134 -3.69 -8.20 -15.05
C ALA A 134 -2.96 -7.17 -14.15
N ALA A 135 -3.41 -7.02 -12.91
CA ALA A 135 -2.86 -6.05 -11.99
C ALA A 135 -1.41 -6.40 -11.61
N GLY A 136 -0.58 -5.37 -11.48
CA GLY A 136 0.77 -5.54 -10.95
C GLY A 136 0.76 -5.90 -9.47
N LYS A 137 1.74 -6.66 -9.06
CA LYS A 137 1.97 -7.07 -7.67
C LYS A 137 3.38 -6.72 -7.25
N GLY A 138 3.52 -6.02 -6.13
CA GLY A 138 4.79 -5.65 -5.53
C GLY A 138 4.81 -5.92 -4.04
N ILE A 139 5.93 -5.66 -3.40
CA ILE A 139 6.02 -5.66 -1.93
C ILE A 139 5.76 -4.25 -1.40
N LEU A 140 6.40 -3.24 -1.97
CA LEU A 140 6.23 -1.86 -1.53
C LEU A 140 5.00 -1.21 -2.17
N VAL A 141 4.86 -1.31 -3.49
CA VAL A 141 3.75 -0.71 -4.25
C VAL A 141 3.26 -1.67 -5.32
N ASP A 142 1.96 -1.92 -5.40
CA ASP A 142 1.39 -2.69 -6.50
C ASP A 142 1.30 -1.86 -7.79
N TRP A 143 0.80 -0.65 -7.70
CA TRP A 143 0.64 0.25 -8.83
C TRP A 143 1.07 1.68 -8.49
N MET A 144 1.85 2.29 -9.35
CA MET A 144 2.20 3.70 -9.21
C MET A 144 2.10 4.47 -10.52
N GLY A 145 1.57 5.69 -10.44
CA GLY A 145 1.50 6.62 -11.56
C GLY A 145 2.05 7.99 -11.18
N LYS A 146 2.88 8.57 -12.04
CA LYS A 146 3.46 9.92 -11.85
C LYS A 146 4.09 10.13 -10.48
N SER A 147 4.64 9.09 -9.90
CA SER A 147 5.11 9.03 -8.51
C SER A 147 6.58 8.69 -8.42
N LYS A 148 7.15 8.81 -7.24
CA LYS A 148 8.57 8.60 -7.00
C LYS A 148 8.82 7.66 -5.83
N ILE A 149 9.79 6.75 -6.00
CA ILE A 149 10.33 5.91 -4.94
C ILE A 149 11.82 6.19 -4.84
N THR A 150 12.30 6.49 -3.63
CA THR A 150 13.71 6.84 -3.41
C THR A 150 14.22 6.17 -2.15
N ASN A 151 15.40 5.54 -2.24
CA ASN A 151 16.08 4.94 -1.09
C ASN A 151 15.16 3.98 -0.30
N CYS A 152 14.52 3.06 -1.01
CA CYS A 152 13.67 2.02 -0.44
C CYS A 152 14.24 0.64 -0.78
N TRP A 153 13.99 -0.31 0.09
CA TRP A 153 14.33 -1.71 -0.14
C TRP A 153 13.22 -2.62 0.38
N THR A 154 13.15 -3.82 -0.17
CA THR A 154 12.20 -4.85 0.23
C THR A 154 12.86 -6.21 0.35
N SER A 155 12.32 -7.06 1.20
CA SER A 155 12.61 -8.48 1.25
C SER A 155 11.33 -9.26 1.52
N GLY A 156 11.26 -10.49 1.00
CA GLY A 156 10.10 -11.34 1.21
C GLY A 156 9.80 -12.23 0.03
N SER A 157 8.58 -12.76 0.00
CA SER A 157 8.11 -13.71 -1.00
C SER A 157 6.74 -13.32 -1.52
N ILE A 158 6.55 -13.48 -2.82
CA ILE A 158 5.25 -13.37 -3.49
C ILE A 158 4.93 -14.73 -4.10
N TYR A 159 3.85 -15.33 -3.65
CA TYR A 159 3.36 -16.62 -4.13
C TYR A 159 2.18 -16.39 -5.07
N SER A 160 2.28 -16.90 -6.30
CA SER A 160 1.22 -16.80 -7.29
C SER A 160 0.82 -18.17 -7.79
N GLY A 161 -0.43 -18.55 -7.56
CA GLY A 161 -1.03 -19.76 -8.11
C GLY A 161 -1.88 -19.51 -9.35
N THR A 162 -1.89 -18.28 -9.88
CA THR A 162 -2.73 -17.90 -11.01
C THR A 162 -2.22 -18.49 -12.32
N LYS A 163 -3.15 -18.72 -13.27
CA LYS A 163 -2.84 -19.13 -14.64
C LYS A 163 -2.59 -17.97 -15.58
N ILE A 164 -2.79 -16.74 -15.12
CA ILE A 164 -2.66 -15.51 -15.90
C ILE A 164 -1.30 -14.90 -15.59
N GLU A 165 -0.63 -14.41 -16.63
CA GLU A 165 0.63 -13.67 -16.45
C GLU A 165 0.40 -12.42 -15.62
N LYS A 166 1.21 -12.26 -14.58
CA LYS A 166 1.22 -11.11 -13.67
C LYS A 166 2.49 -10.32 -13.85
N ASN A 167 2.39 -9.01 -13.74
CA ASN A 167 3.56 -8.16 -13.56
C ASN A 167 3.96 -8.22 -12.07
N ILE A 168 5.03 -8.94 -11.76
CA ILE A 168 5.51 -9.09 -10.38
C ILE A 168 6.87 -8.41 -10.25
N GLY A 169 6.97 -7.49 -9.30
CA GLY A 169 8.21 -6.79 -8.96
C GLY A 169 8.49 -6.83 -7.47
N GLY A 170 9.75 -6.93 -7.08
CA GLY A 170 10.13 -6.92 -5.67
C GLY A 170 9.76 -5.61 -4.97
N ILE A 171 9.86 -4.48 -5.66
CA ILE A 171 9.50 -3.15 -5.12
C ILE A 171 8.17 -2.69 -5.69
N VAL A 172 8.03 -2.63 -7.00
CA VAL A 172 6.83 -2.13 -7.70
C VAL A 172 6.33 -3.14 -8.71
N GLY A 173 5.03 -3.39 -8.74
CA GLY A 173 4.39 -4.26 -9.72
C GLY A 173 4.25 -3.59 -11.09
N VAL A 174 3.65 -2.40 -11.14
CA VAL A 174 3.42 -1.64 -12.38
C VAL A 174 3.65 -0.15 -12.18
N THR A 175 4.33 0.46 -13.15
CA THR A 175 4.47 1.93 -13.22
C THR A 175 3.82 2.46 -14.49
N VAL A 176 3.18 3.62 -14.40
CA VAL A 176 2.67 4.39 -15.54
C VAL A 176 3.10 5.85 -15.47
N GLN A 177 3.34 6.45 -16.64
CA GLN A 177 3.78 7.83 -16.78
C GLN A 177 2.59 8.77 -17.01
#